data_99ff719c064b0af90b2bed09b0d3ceed
#
_entry.id   99ff719c064b0af90b2bed09b0d3ceed
#
_cell.length_a   1.000
_cell.length_b   1.000
_cell.length_c   1.000
_cell.angle_alpha   90.00
_cell.angle_beta   90.00
_cell.angle_gamma   90.00
#
_symmetry.space_group_name_H-M   'P 1'
#
loop_
_entity.id
_entity.type
_entity.pdbx_description
1 polymer ?
#
loop_
_entity_poly.entity_id
_entity_poly.type
_entity_poly.pdbx_seq_one_letter_code
_entity_poly.pdbx_strand_id
1 'polypeptide(L)'
;MTTRSALFQIFSRDASGEGEKEVAAVRYTSDKMDPHGRYDGPRKMRVALGNTHGNNADRENGTPLLYRMMQGTLDPLEEPCLVNRNPRWNAKVQAFVLNFHGRVTQASVKNFQLVVDGDSAERIALQFGRTHTNEFTMDFCHPLSPLQAFAITLTSFDCK
;
A
#
# COMPACT_ATOMS: atom_id res chain seq x y z
N MET A 1 -21.84 -2.39 11.52
CA MET A 1 -20.40 -2.65 11.69
C MET A 1 -19.65 -1.46 11.16
N THR A 2 -18.98 -0.69 12.00
CA THR A 2 -18.24 0.50 11.57
C THR A 2 -16.83 0.07 11.21
N THR A 3 -16.55 -0.08 9.93
CA THR A 3 -15.18 -0.32 9.44
C THR A 3 -14.39 0.98 9.60
N ARG A 4 -13.42 1.02 10.50
CA ARG A 4 -12.48 2.14 10.55
C ARG A 4 -11.52 2.03 9.37
N SER A 5 -11.30 3.14 8.68
CA SER A 5 -10.30 3.23 7.63
C SER A 5 -9.40 4.43 7.87
N ALA A 6 -8.09 4.23 7.71
CA ALA A 6 -7.15 5.33 7.60
C ALA A 6 -6.89 5.59 6.11
N LEU A 7 -6.88 6.87 5.74
CA LEU A 7 -6.74 7.31 4.36
C LEU A 7 -5.55 8.27 4.26
N PHE A 8 -4.69 8.06 3.28
CA PHE A 8 -3.54 8.90 3.00
C PHE A 8 -3.53 9.28 1.53
N GLN A 9 -3.25 10.55 1.27
CA GLN A 9 -2.96 11.07 -0.06
C GLN A 9 -1.50 11.51 -0.08
N ILE A 10 -0.78 11.11 -1.11
CA ILE A 10 0.65 11.38 -1.27
C ILE A 10 0.80 12.31 -2.46
N PHE A 11 1.39 13.47 -2.21
CA PHE A 11 1.62 14.48 -3.23
C PHE A 11 3.11 14.64 -3.49
N SER A 12 3.46 14.84 -4.74
CA SER A 12 4.76 15.29 -5.20
C SER A 12 4.66 16.75 -5.63
N ARG A 13 5.68 17.55 -5.32
CA ARG A 13 5.84 18.89 -5.88
C ARG A 13 6.92 18.88 -6.97
N ASP A 14 6.72 19.65 -8.00
CA ASP A 14 7.75 19.87 -9.01
C ASP A 14 8.92 20.71 -8.46
N ALA A 15 10.00 20.81 -9.23
CA ALA A 15 11.18 21.57 -8.83
C ALA A 15 10.93 23.09 -8.71
N SER A 16 9.88 23.62 -9.34
CA SER A 16 9.46 25.01 -9.23
C SER A 16 8.66 25.29 -7.96
N GLY A 17 8.09 24.24 -7.34
CA GLY A 17 7.22 24.35 -6.16
C GLY A 17 5.82 24.87 -6.47
N GLU A 18 5.49 25.08 -7.73
CA GLU A 18 4.22 25.68 -8.16
C GLU A 18 3.12 24.66 -8.44
N GLY A 19 3.48 23.38 -8.62
CA GLY A 19 2.53 22.30 -8.91
C GLY A 19 2.56 21.19 -7.86
N GLU A 20 1.38 20.78 -7.37
CA GLU A 20 1.21 19.55 -6.59
C GLU A 20 0.55 18.49 -7.44
N LYS A 21 1.11 17.28 -7.42
CA LYS A 21 0.59 16.12 -8.11
C LYS A 21 0.33 14.99 -7.13
N GLU A 22 -0.90 14.47 -7.08
CA GLU A 22 -1.21 13.28 -6.31
C GLU A 22 -0.57 12.05 -6.99
N VAL A 23 0.43 11.46 -6.33
CA VAL A 23 1.23 10.35 -6.88
C VAL A 23 0.82 9.00 -6.30
N ALA A 24 0.18 8.97 -5.14
CA ALA A 24 -0.42 7.76 -4.61
C ALA A 24 -1.55 8.08 -3.61
N ALA A 25 -2.48 7.14 -3.48
CA ALA A 25 -3.48 7.13 -2.42
C ALA A 25 -3.46 5.79 -1.70
N VAL A 26 -3.52 5.80 -0.37
CA VAL A 26 -3.47 4.58 0.45
C VAL A 26 -4.69 4.53 1.35
N ARG A 27 -5.38 3.39 1.35
CA ARG A 27 -6.47 3.08 2.26
C ARG A 27 -6.12 1.86 3.10
N TYR A 28 -6.17 2.02 4.40
CA TYR A 28 -6.11 0.92 5.35
C TYR A 28 -7.52 0.55 5.80
N THR A 29 -7.81 -0.74 5.85
CA THR A 29 -9.06 -1.28 6.39
C THR A 29 -8.73 -2.42 7.35
N SER A 30 -9.62 -2.66 8.31
CA SER A 30 -9.57 -3.83 9.18
C SER A 30 -10.96 -4.46 9.23
N ASP A 31 -11.02 -5.75 9.04
CA ASP A 31 -12.29 -6.50 8.97
C ASP A 31 -12.79 -6.95 10.35
N LYS A 32 -11.97 -6.88 11.39
CA LYS A 32 -12.31 -7.40 12.71
C LYS A 32 -11.95 -6.40 13.80
N MET A 33 -12.95 -6.05 14.61
CA MET A 33 -12.74 -5.44 15.92
C MET A 33 -13.00 -6.53 16.97
N ASP A 34 -12.11 -6.63 17.97
CA ASP A 34 -12.37 -7.40 19.17
C ASP A 34 -13.50 -6.72 19.99
N PRO A 35 -14.10 -7.40 20.96
CA PRO A 35 -15.14 -6.82 21.83
C PRO A 35 -14.70 -5.58 22.60
N HIS A 36 -13.38 -5.33 22.69
CA HIS A 36 -12.78 -4.16 23.36
C HIS A 36 -12.41 -3.04 22.39
N GLY A 37 -12.79 -3.13 21.11
CA GLY A 37 -12.53 -2.10 20.11
C GLY A 37 -11.11 -2.10 19.56
N ARG A 38 -10.32 -3.15 19.81
CA ARG A 38 -8.98 -3.32 19.23
C ARG A 38 -9.07 -4.09 17.89
N TYR A 39 -8.15 -3.79 17.00
CA TYR A 39 -8.05 -4.51 15.74
C TYR A 39 -7.47 -5.90 15.97
N ASP A 40 -8.25 -6.93 15.66
CA ASP A 40 -7.83 -8.31 15.68
C ASP A 40 -7.69 -8.78 14.23
N GLY A 41 -6.47 -8.77 13.72
CA GLY A 41 -6.14 -9.27 12.39
C GLY A 41 -5.16 -8.38 11.61
N PRO A 42 -4.64 -8.90 10.50
CA PRO A 42 -3.74 -8.14 9.65
C PRO A 42 -4.47 -6.96 9.01
N ARG A 43 -3.80 -5.80 8.98
CA ARG A 43 -4.28 -4.61 8.27
C ARG A 43 -4.33 -4.92 6.78
N LYS A 44 -5.44 -4.56 6.16
CA LYS A 44 -5.58 -4.60 4.70
C LYS A 44 -5.26 -3.23 4.13
N MET A 45 -4.38 -3.21 3.15
CA MET A 45 -4.01 -2.01 2.39
C MET A 45 -4.56 -2.13 0.99
N ARG A 46 -5.07 -1.03 0.48
CA ARG A 46 -5.32 -0.81 -0.94
C ARG A 46 -4.62 0.48 -1.34
N VAL A 47 -3.82 0.42 -2.39
CA VAL A 47 -2.99 1.54 -2.83
C VAL A 47 -3.27 1.80 -4.29
N ALA A 48 -3.68 3.02 -4.64
CA ALA A 48 -3.73 3.47 -6.01
C ALA A 48 -2.46 4.24 -6.35
N LEU A 49 -1.87 3.96 -7.50
CA LEU A 49 -0.71 4.67 -8.00
C LEU A 49 -1.14 5.70 -9.04
N GLY A 50 -0.78 6.96 -8.81
CA GLY A 50 -0.93 8.01 -9.81
C GLY A 50 0.18 7.95 -10.85
N ASN A 51 -0.12 8.35 -12.07
CA ASN A 51 0.88 8.47 -13.13
C ASN A 51 1.95 9.51 -12.75
N THR A 52 3.22 9.10 -12.68
CA THR A 52 4.34 9.99 -12.34
C THR A 52 4.87 10.77 -13.54
N HIS A 53 4.53 10.38 -14.78
CA HIS A 53 5.09 10.94 -16.00
C HIS A 53 4.12 11.79 -16.83
N GLY A 54 2.81 11.74 -16.55
CA GLY A 54 1.80 12.52 -17.29
C GLY A 54 1.56 13.91 -16.67
N ASN A 55 1.17 14.88 -17.48
CA ASN A 55 0.68 16.17 -16.99
C ASN A 55 -0.70 15.98 -16.35
N ASN A 56 -0.93 16.59 -15.18
CA ASN A 56 -2.24 16.57 -14.51
C ASN A 56 -3.36 17.25 -15.34
N ALA A 57 -2.99 17.97 -16.42
CA ALA A 57 -3.94 18.67 -17.30
C ALA A 57 -4.88 17.73 -18.07
N ASP A 58 -4.50 16.46 -18.26
CA ASP A 58 -5.27 15.47 -19.01
C ASP A 58 -6.28 14.70 -18.14
N ARG A 59 -6.36 15.01 -16.84
CA ARG A 59 -7.37 14.41 -15.97
C ARG A 59 -8.68 15.17 -16.13
N GLU A 60 -9.59 14.63 -16.92
CA GLU A 60 -10.97 15.09 -16.94
C GLU A 60 -11.47 15.27 -15.51
N ASN A 61 -11.78 16.52 -15.14
CA ASN A 61 -12.47 16.93 -13.92
C ASN A 61 -11.69 17.01 -12.58
N GLY A 62 -10.37 16.90 -12.53
CA GLY A 62 -9.63 17.15 -11.26
C GLY A 62 -10.02 16.26 -10.07
N THR A 63 -10.69 15.11 -10.33
CA THR A 63 -11.14 14.20 -9.25
C THR A 63 -9.94 13.51 -8.59
N PRO A 64 -9.79 13.61 -7.25
CA PRO A 64 -8.66 13.01 -6.53
C PRO A 64 -8.54 11.51 -6.74
N LEU A 65 -7.30 11.01 -6.80
CA LEU A 65 -6.98 9.59 -6.95
C LEU A 65 -7.63 8.75 -5.83
N LEU A 66 -7.58 9.26 -4.60
CA LEU A 66 -8.22 8.61 -3.45
C LEU A 66 -9.73 8.43 -3.67
N TYR A 67 -10.41 9.46 -4.16
CA TYR A 67 -11.85 9.39 -4.40
C TYR A 67 -12.17 8.35 -5.50
N ARG A 68 -11.42 8.36 -6.61
CA ARG A 68 -11.59 7.39 -7.70
C ARG A 68 -11.31 5.97 -7.26
N MET A 69 -10.28 5.77 -6.41
CA MET A 69 -10.01 4.48 -5.80
C MET A 69 -11.20 3.98 -4.96
N MET A 70 -11.83 4.86 -4.19
CA MET A 70 -12.98 4.51 -3.36
C MET A 70 -14.24 4.20 -4.20
N GLN A 71 -14.41 4.87 -5.33
CA GLN A 71 -15.54 4.65 -6.26
C GLN A 71 -15.29 3.47 -7.22
N GLY A 72 -14.07 2.93 -7.28
CA GLY A 72 -13.71 1.87 -8.23
C GLY A 72 -13.65 2.35 -9.69
N THR A 73 -13.35 3.63 -9.91
CA THR A 73 -13.28 4.27 -11.23
C THR A 73 -11.85 4.54 -11.71
N LEU A 74 -10.86 3.84 -11.11
CA LEU A 74 -9.48 3.90 -11.57
C LEU A 74 -9.33 3.24 -12.94
N ASP A 75 -8.48 3.80 -13.79
CA ASP A 75 -8.00 3.11 -14.99
C ASP A 75 -6.86 2.15 -14.62
N PRO A 76 -7.03 0.83 -14.74
CA PRO A 76 -6.02 -0.13 -14.32
C PRO A 76 -4.69 -0.01 -15.10
N LEU A 77 -4.70 0.56 -16.32
CA LEU A 77 -3.51 0.73 -17.15
C LEU A 77 -2.70 1.96 -16.73
N GLU A 78 -3.40 3.05 -16.43
CA GLU A 78 -2.77 4.32 -16.07
C GLU A 78 -2.60 4.48 -14.55
N GLU A 79 -3.46 3.83 -13.78
CA GLU A 79 -3.57 3.97 -12.32
C GLU A 79 -3.67 2.59 -11.65
N PRO A 80 -2.59 1.80 -11.73
CA PRO A 80 -2.61 0.46 -11.14
C PRO A 80 -2.88 0.49 -9.64
N CYS A 81 -3.68 -0.46 -9.19
CA CYS A 81 -4.00 -0.64 -7.80
C CYS A 81 -3.18 -1.78 -7.21
N LEU A 82 -2.62 -1.57 -6.02
CA LEU A 82 -1.92 -2.60 -5.27
C LEU A 82 -2.75 -3.03 -4.06
N VAL A 83 -2.68 -4.32 -3.74
CA VAL A 83 -3.35 -4.92 -2.59
C VAL A 83 -2.40 -5.81 -1.82
N ASN A 84 -2.73 -6.12 -0.56
CA ASN A 84 -1.93 -7.07 0.20
C ASN A 84 -1.88 -8.42 -0.51
N ARG A 85 -0.68 -8.98 -0.56
CA ARG A 85 -0.50 -10.38 -0.92
C ARG A 85 -1.14 -11.26 0.14
N ASN A 86 -1.87 -12.29 -0.28
CA ASN A 86 -2.48 -13.23 0.64
C ASN A 86 -1.42 -14.12 1.32
N PRO A 87 -1.45 -14.25 2.66
CA PRO A 87 -0.56 -15.18 3.33
C PRO A 87 -0.92 -16.62 2.96
N ARG A 88 0.09 -17.49 2.91
CA ARG A 88 -0.06 -18.92 2.61
C ARG A 88 0.04 -19.75 3.87
N TRP A 89 -0.75 -20.80 3.96
CA TRP A 89 -0.67 -21.75 5.07
C TRP A 89 0.67 -22.47 5.09
N ASN A 90 1.34 -22.43 6.22
CA ASN A 90 2.58 -23.17 6.46
C ASN A 90 2.33 -24.27 7.51
N ALA A 91 2.33 -25.53 7.07
CA ALA A 91 2.04 -26.68 7.92
C ALA A 91 3.12 -26.91 9.01
N LYS A 92 4.35 -26.44 8.80
CA LYS A 92 5.44 -26.61 9.78
C LYS A 92 5.25 -25.75 11.03
N VAL A 93 4.73 -24.53 10.85
CA VAL A 93 4.46 -23.58 11.95
C VAL A 93 2.97 -23.50 12.28
N GLN A 94 2.12 -24.23 11.57
CA GLN A 94 0.65 -24.24 11.72
C GLN A 94 0.03 -22.83 11.73
N ALA A 95 0.49 -21.96 10.82
CA ALA A 95 0.04 -20.58 10.71
C ALA A 95 0.04 -20.11 9.26
N PHE A 96 -0.73 -19.05 9.00
CA PHE A 96 -0.64 -18.31 7.74
C PHE A 96 0.57 -17.38 7.79
N VAL A 97 1.46 -17.47 6.81
CA VAL A 97 2.71 -16.72 6.76
C VAL A 97 2.92 -16.06 5.40
N LEU A 98 3.65 -14.95 5.40
CA LEU A 98 4.24 -14.35 4.21
C LEU A 98 5.72 -14.74 4.17
N ASN A 99 6.19 -15.21 3.02
CA ASN A 99 7.61 -15.49 2.82
C ASN A 99 8.32 -14.23 2.32
N PHE A 100 9.16 -13.66 3.16
CA PHE A 100 9.97 -12.48 2.86
C PHE A 100 11.36 -12.82 2.31
N HIS A 101 11.61 -14.09 1.98
CA HIS A 101 12.88 -14.57 1.39
C HIS A 101 14.13 -14.13 2.18
N GLY A 102 14.07 -14.15 3.52
CA GLY A 102 15.15 -13.75 4.40
C GLY A 102 15.36 -12.23 4.54
N ARG A 103 14.61 -11.42 3.82
CA ARG A 103 14.73 -9.94 3.86
C ARG A 103 14.14 -9.32 5.13
N VAL A 104 13.20 -9.98 5.76
CA VAL A 104 12.55 -9.55 7.00
C VAL A 104 12.83 -10.60 8.07
N THR A 105 13.39 -10.18 9.19
CA THR A 105 13.88 -11.08 10.23
C THR A 105 13.13 -10.93 11.55
N GLN A 106 12.34 -9.87 11.73
CA GLN A 106 11.59 -9.62 12.94
C GLN A 106 10.09 -9.46 12.67
N ALA A 107 9.26 -10.02 13.56
CA ALA A 107 7.83 -9.80 13.52
C ALA A 107 7.47 -8.33 13.78
N SER A 108 6.56 -7.79 12.99
CA SER A 108 6.04 -6.43 13.16
C SER A 108 4.68 -6.32 12.46
N VAL A 109 3.77 -5.57 13.07
CA VAL A 109 2.50 -5.18 12.44
C VAL A 109 2.69 -4.29 11.20
N LYS A 110 3.90 -3.80 10.99
CA LYS A 110 4.30 -2.98 9.84
C LYS A 110 4.82 -3.79 8.66
N ASN A 111 4.99 -5.11 8.83
CA ASN A 111 5.46 -5.98 7.74
C ASN A 111 4.32 -6.24 6.76
N PHE A 112 4.57 -6.01 5.48
CA PHE A 112 3.60 -6.28 4.42
C PHE A 112 4.27 -6.58 3.07
N GLN A 113 3.51 -7.22 2.21
CA GLN A 113 3.81 -7.38 0.78
C GLN A 113 2.59 -6.93 -0.01
N LEU A 114 2.83 -6.14 -1.06
CA LEU A 114 1.81 -5.69 -2.01
C LEU A 114 2.05 -6.30 -3.38
N VAL A 115 0.98 -6.66 -4.03
CA VAL A 115 0.93 -7.16 -5.42
C VAL A 115 -0.03 -6.28 -6.22
N VAL A 116 0.11 -6.27 -7.53
CA VAL A 116 -0.87 -5.58 -8.40
C VAL A 116 -2.20 -6.32 -8.31
N ASP A 117 -3.28 -5.59 -8.09
CA ASP A 117 -4.64 -6.14 -8.02
C ASP A 117 -4.99 -6.83 -9.36
N GLY A 118 -5.40 -8.09 -9.27
CA GLY A 118 -5.69 -8.90 -10.46
C GLY A 118 -4.47 -9.62 -11.06
N ASP A 119 -3.25 -9.45 -10.56
CA ASP A 119 -2.10 -10.26 -11.01
C ASP A 119 -2.20 -11.69 -10.47
N SER A 120 -2.59 -12.63 -11.33
CA SER A 120 -2.72 -14.05 -10.98
C SER A 120 -1.40 -14.71 -10.53
N ALA A 121 -0.26 -14.15 -10.91
CA ALA A 121 1.05 -14.62 -10.48
C ALA A 121 1.45 -14.10 -9.08
N GLU A 122 0.67 -13.18 -8.52
CA GLU A 122 0.93 -12.53 -7.22
C GLU A 122 2.40 -12.05 -7.07
N ARG A 123 2.95 -11.44 -8.13
CA ARG A 123 4.31 -10.90 -8.12
C ARG A 123 4.40 -9.73 -7.15
N ILE A 124 5.36 -9.79 -6.26
CA ILE A 124 5.56 -8.76 -5.24
C ILE A 124 6.04 -7.47 -5.91
N ALA A 125 5.22 -6.42 -5.85
CA ALA A 125 5.56 -5.08 -6.34
C ALA A 125 6.24 -4.24 -5.25
N LEU A 126 5.85 -4.42 -3.98
CA LEU A 126 6.44 -3.76 -2.82
C LEU A 126 6.50 -4.74 -1.65
N GLN A 127 7.65 -4.83 -1.03
CA GLN A 127 7.85 -5.58 0.20
C GLN A 127 8.49 -4.66 1.24
N PHE A 128 7.95 -4.67 2.45
CA PHE A 128 8.45 -3.87 3.55
C PHE A 128 8.39 -4.66 4.85
N GLY A 129 9.45 -4.57 5.66
CA GLY A 129 9.43 -5.23 6.95
C GLY A 129 10.66 -4.99 7.81
N ARG A 130 10.52 -5.32 9.08
CA ARG A 130 11.52 -5.09 10.12
C ARG A 130 12.66 -6.09 10.03
N THR A 131 13.90 -5.59 10.09
CA THR A 131 15.13 -6.37 10.19
C THR A 131 15.73 -6.36 11.60
N HIS A 132 15.78 -5.18 12.23
CA HIS A 132 16.27 -4.96 13.59
C HIS A 132 15.44 -3.91 14.31
N THR A 133 15.81 -3.59 15.55
CA THR A 133 15.17 -2.50 16.30
C THR A 133 15.32 -1.20 15.53
N ASN A 134 14.18 -0.60 15.12
CA ASN A 134 14.11 0.63 14.32
C ASN A 134 14.71 0.56 12.91
N GLU A 135 15.01 -0.64 12.41
CA GLU A 135 15.52 -0.84 11.06
C GLU A 135 14.51 -1.65 10.23
N PHE A 136 14.31 -1.20 9.00
CA PHE A 136 13.37 -1.81 8.06
C PHE A 136 14.04 -1.94 6.68
N THR A 137 13.67 -2.97 5.96
CA THR A 137 14.02 -3.14 4.55
C THR A 137 12.83 -2.84 3.66
N MET A 138 13.11 -2.28 2.49
CA MET A 138 12.12 -1.99 1.46
C MET A 138 12.65 -2.48 0.11
N ASP A 139 11.91 -3.36 -0.53
CA ASP A 139 12.20 -3.84 -1.88
C ASP A 139 10.99 -3.52 -2.76
N PHE A 140 11.20 -2.97 -3.94
CA PHE A 140 10.12 -2.60 -4.85
C PHE A 140 10.53 -2.78 -6.31
N CYS A 141 9.54 -2.86 -7.17
CA CYS A 141 9.72 -2.89 -8.62
C CYS A 141 8.59 -2.14 -9.33
N HIS A 142 8.66 -2.08 -10.66
CA HIS A 142 7.56 -1.56 -11.47
C HIS A 142 6.20 -2.19 -11.05
N PRO A 143 5.12 -1.41 -10.93
CA PRO A 143 4.91 -0.04 -11.44
C PRO A 143 5.28 1.11 -10.46
N LEU A 144 5.93 0.83 -9.36
CA LEU A 144 6.28 1.83 -8.34
C LEU A 144 7.53 2.63 -8.74
N SER A 145 7.47 3.94 -8.55
CA SER A 145 8.65 4.78 -8.47
C SER A 145 9.27 4.72 -7.06
N PRO A 146 10.56 5.06 -6.89
CA PRO A 146 11.19 5.13 -5.57
C PRO A 146 10.44 6.03 -4.58
N LEU A 147 9.94 7.17 -5.06
CA LEU A 147 9.18 8.12 -4.25
C LEU A 147 7.87 7.50 -3.75
N GLN A 148 7.11 6.86 -4.65
CA GLN A 148 5.86 6.18 -4.29
C GLN A 148 6.11 5.05 -3.29
N ALA A 149 7.10 4.19 -3.55
CA ALA A 149 7.45 3.09 -2.67
C ALA A 149 7.78 3.57 -1.26
N PHE A 150 8.67 4.56 -1.15
CA PHE A 150 9.08 5.13 0.13
C PHE A 150 7.91 5.78 0.88
N ALA A 151 7.14 6.64 0.21
CA ALA A 151 6.02 7.33 0.83
C ALA A 151 4.92 6.37 1.30
N ILE A 152 4.61 5.32 0.53
CA ILE A 152 3.66 4.28 0.93
C ILE A 152 4.13 3.58 2.20
N THR A 153 5.42 3.25 2.32
CA THR A 153 5.94 2.59 3.54
C THR A 153 5.82 3.48 4.78
N LEU A 154 5.99 4.80 4.63
CA LEU A 154 5.83 5.75 5.73
C LEU A 154 4.42 5.74 6.30
N THR A 155 3.38 5.55 5.50
CA THR A 155 1.99 5.50 5.99
C THR A 155 1.76 4.37 7.00
N SER A 156 2.58 3.29 6.95
CA SER A 156 2.48 2.18 7.88
C SER A 156 2.86 2.54 9.33
N PHE A 157 3.58 3.64 9.53
CA PHE A 157 3.94 4.13 10.86
C PHE A 157 2.84 4.97 11.51
N ASP A 158 2.03 5.67 10.70
CA ASP A 158 0.95 6.53 11.16
C ASP A 158 -0.40 5.80 11.28
N CYS A 159 -0.52 4.64 10.68
CA CYS A 159 -1.73 3.83 10.80
C CYS A 159 -1.78 3.17 12.19
N LYS A 160 -2.57 3.73 13.10
CA LYS A 160 -2.80 3.24 14.48
C LYS A 160 -4.12 2.53 14.60
#